data_e82baa4d079c504d1b56d027e6829b5b
#
_entry.id   e82baa4d079c504d1b56d027e6829b5b
#
_cell.length_a   1.000
_cell.length_b   1.000
_cell.length_c   1.000
_cell.angle_alpha   90.00
_cell.angle_beta   90.00
_cell.angle_gamma   90.00
#
_symmetry.space_group_name_H-M   'P 1'
#
loop_
_entity.id
_entity.type
_entity.pdbx_description
1 polymer ?
#
loop_
_entity_poly.entity_id
_entity_poly.type
_entity_poly.pdbx_seq_one_letter_code
_entity_poly.pdbx_strand_id
1 'polypeptide(L)'
;MSREAVTIEDFLTVLRKSGLVEATRLEQVAAPWQGATGQLPDALPDAFKKADLLTDWQIRQLRKGKHRGYFLGQYKLQRELGKGGMSAVYLAEHTGMKMPVAIKVLPVKRVDEKSYLERFKREAQASFRLTIPTSPEPPTSTTPATSGTSCSTTSRALTYRRR
;
A
#
# COMPACT_ATOMS: atom_id res chain seq x y z
N MET A 1 -3.99 11.05 19.61
CA MET A 1 -4.24 11.99 18.49
C MET A 1 -2.92 12.15 17.74
N SER A 2 -2.87 11.84 16.45
CA SER A 2 -1.66 12.05 15.65
C SER A 2 -1.53 13.54 15.37
N ARG A 3 -0.41 14.14 15.77
CA ARG A 3 -0.12 15.53 15.47
C ARG A 3 0.19 15.65 13.98
N GLU A 4 -0.37 16.64 13.32
CA GLU A 4 -0.11 16.89 11.91
C GLU A 4 1.35 17.32 11.73
N ALA A 5 2.05 16.72 10.76
CA ALA A 5 3.43 17.06 10.46
C ALA A 5 3.45 18.34 9.61
N VAL A 6 3.56 19.48 10.29
CA VAL A 6 3.50 20.81 9.66
C VAL A 6 4.89 21.36 9.34
N THR A 7 5.94 20.78 9.94
CA THR A 7 7.32 21.20 9.75
C THR A 7 8.14 20.17 8.98
N ILE A 8 9.26 20.60 8.41
CA ILE A 8 10.24 19.72 7.75
C ILE A 8 10.73 18.65 8.73
N GLU A 9 11.09 19.05 9.95
CA GLU A 9 11.61 18.15 10.98
C GLU A 9 10.57 17.12 11.42
N ASP A 10 9.32 17.55 11.63
CA ASP A 10 8.21 16.64 11.99
C ASP A 10 8.00 15.59 10.88
N PHE A 11 7.96 16.01 9.62
CA PHE A 11 7.77 15.10 8.49
C PHE A 11 8.91 14.07 8.37
N LEU A 12 10.16 14.50 8.43
CA LEU A 12 11.32 13.61 8.37
C LEU A 12 11.37 12.67 9.59
N THR A 13 11.01 13.15 10.76
CA THR A 13 10.94 12.33 11.98
C THR A 13 9.87 11.26 11.86
N VAL A 14 8.67 11.61 11.39
CA VAL A 14 7.57 10.67 11.15
C VAL A 14 7.96 9.66 10.07
N LEU A 15 8.63 10.11 9.00
CA LEU A 15 9.09 9.26 7.91
C LEU A 15 10.15 8.25 8.40
N ARG A 16 11.16 8.69 9.18
CA ARG A 16 12.16 7.78 9.79
C ARG A 16 11.48 6.72 10.66
N LYS A 17 10.55 7.12 11.53
CA LYS A 17 9.80 6.21 12.42
C LYS A 17 8.89 5.25 11.66
N SER A 18 8.49 5.57 10.44
CA SER A 18 7.59 4.74 9.65
C SER A 18 8.27 3.50 9.04
N GLY A 19 9.58 3.55 8.82
CA GLY A 19 10.33 2.50 8.12
C GLY A 19 9.97 2.34 6.65
N LEU A 20 9.25 3.29 6.05
CA LEU A 20 8.82 3.23 4.64
C LEU A 20 9.99 3.33 3.67
N VAL A 21 11.01 4.08 4.05
CA VAL A 21 12.21 4.36 3.25
C VAL A 21 13.43 3.94 4.06
N GLU A 22 14.37 3.30 3.39
CA GLU A 22 15.66 2.94 3.99
C GLU A 22 16.42 4.22 4.38
N ALA A 23 17.15 4.15 5.52
CA ALA A 23 17.84 5.32 6.09
C ALA A 23 18.78 6.01 5.09
N THR A 24 19.59 5.23 4.38
CA THR A 24 20.53 5.75 3.37
C THR A 24 19.83 6.52 2.24
N ARG A 25 18.73 5.96 1.72
CA ARG A 25 17.95 6.59 0.66
C ARG A 25 17.19 7.82 1.17
N LEU A 26 16.71 7.76 2.41
CA LEU A 26 16.07 8.90 3.06
C LEU A 26 17.03 10.08 3.16
N GLU A 27 18.24 9.86 3.68
CA GLU A 27 19.26 10.91 3.83
C GLU A 27 19.68 11.49 2.46
N GLN A 28 19.85 10.66 1.44
CA GLN A 28 20.16 11.11 0.07
C GLN A 28 19.09 12.06 -0.47
N VAL A 29 17.81 11.70 -0.37
CA VAL A 29 16.71 12.52 -0.88
C VAL A 29 16.48 13.75 -0.02
N ALA A 30 16.68 13.65 1.30
CA ALA A 30 16.50 14.75 2.24
C ALA A 30 17.70 15.73 2.27
N ALA A 31 18.83 15.40 1.66
CA ALA A 31 20.05 16.22 1.71
C ALA A 31 19.85 17.72 1.42
N PRO A 32 19.06 18.14 0.40
CA PRO A 32 18.82 19.57 0.15
C PRO A 32 18.10 20.31 1.28
N TRP A 33 17.45 19.59 2.19
CA TRP A 33 16.69 20.15 3.32
C TRP A 33 17.35 19.88 4.68
N GLN A 34 18.60 19.39 4.70
CA GLN A 34 19.36 19.22 5.94
C GLN A 34 19.62 20.58 6.59
N GLY A 35 19.25 20.69 7.88
CA GLY A 35 19.34 21.95 8.62
C GLY A 35 18.25 22.98 8.29
N ALA A 36 17.39 22.71 7.33
CA ALA A 36 16.26 23.58 7.05
C ALA A 36 15.19 23.43 8.15
N THR A 37 14.72 24.57 8.65
CA THR A 37 13.66 24.68 9.65
C THR A 37 12.45 25.37 9.05
N GLY A 38 11.27 25.17 9.67
CA GLY A 38 10.07 25.86 9.27
C GLY A 38 9.03 24.96 8.61
N GLN A 39 8.11 25.58 7.89
CA GLN A 39 6.95 24.90 7.29
C GLN A 39 7.38 23.88 6.24
N LEU A 40 6.67 22.76 6.18
CA LEU A 40 6.92 21.69 5.22
C LEU A 40 6.60 22.16 3.78
N PRO A 41 7.62 22.36 2.90
CA PRO A 41 7.37 22.70 1.51
C PRO A 41 6.87 21.49 0.74
N ASP A 42 6.04 21.67 -0.27
CA ASP A 42 5.54 20.58 -1.11
C ASP A 42 6.66 19.87 -1.87
N ALA A 43 7.74 20.58 -2.17
CA ALA A 43 8.91 20.05 -2.86
C ALA A 43 9.58 18.87 -2.13
N LEU A 44 9.56 18.84 -0.79
CA LEU A 44 10.19 17.77 -0.02
C LEU A 44 9.44 16.42 -0.16
N PRO A 45 8.12 16.30 0.13
CA PRO A 45 7.40 15.07 -0.17
C PRO A 45 7.42 14.66 -1.64
N ASP A 46 7.39 15.64 -2.56
CA ASP A 46 7.43 15.40 -4.00
C ASP A 46 8.78 14.83 -4.45
N ALA A 47 9.90 15.19 -3.80
CA ALA A 47 11.20 14.59 -4.08
C ALA A 47 11.20 13.08 -3.76
N PHE A 48 10.60 12.66 -2.65
CA PHE A 48 10.44 11.25 -2.32
C PHE A 48 9.51 10.50 -3.28
N LYS A 49 8.47 11.17 -3.78
CA LYS A 49 7.58 10.63 -4.80
C LYS A 49 8.28 10.47 -6.15
N LYS A 50 9.02 11.47 -6.60
CA LYS A 50 9.82 11.42 -7.84
C LYS A 50 10.92 10.34 -7.82
N ALA A 51 11.46 10.06 -6.63
CA ALA A 51 12.41 8.97 -6.41
C ALA A 51 11.74 7.59 -6.27
N ASP A 52 10.41 7.48 -6.46
CA ASP A 52 9.60 6.25 -6.32
C ASP A 52 9.72 5.58 -4.94
N LEU A 53 9.97 6.38 -3.90
CA LEU A 53 10.13 5.90 -2.52
C LEU A 53 8.83 5.96 -1.73
N LEU A 54 7.95 6.91 -2.06
CA LEU A 54 6.66 7.14 -1.39
C LEU A 54 5.53 7.33 -2.41
N THR A 55 4.37 6.80 -2.06
CA THR A 55 3.13 7.06 -2.81
C THR A 55 2.39 8.29 -2.26
N ASP A 56 1.48 8.87 -3.05
CA ASP A 56 0.63 9.98 -2.60
C ASP A 56 -0.16 9.65 -1.33
N TRP A 57 -0.64 8.41 -1.21
CA TRP A 57 -1.37 7.98 -0.03
C TRP A 57 -0.47 7.94 1.20
N GLN A 58 0.76 7.42 1.07
CA GLN A 58 1.73 7.38 2.16
C GLN A 58 2.11 8.79 2.60
N ILE A 59 2.36 9.71 1.65
CA ILE A 59 2.66 11.12 1.93
C ILE A 59 1.50 11.77 2.70
N ARG A 60 0.25 11.57 2.27
CA ARG A 60 -0.93 12.09 3.00
C ARG A 60 -1.04 11.55 4.43
N GLN A 61 -0.69 10.27 4.65
CA GLN A 61 -0.70 9.70 6.00
C GLN A 61 0.45 10.24 6.86
N LEU A 62 1.66 10.41 6.29
CA LEU A 62 2.82 10.99 6.97
C LEU A 62 2.55 12.44 7.38
N ARG A 63 1.96 13.26 6.52
CA ARG A 63 1.53 14.64 6.84
C ARG A 63 0.56 14.68 8.04
N LYS A 64 -0.27 13.66 8.22
CA LYS A 64 -1.14 13.50 9.40
C LYS A 64 -0.40 12.98 10.63
N GLY A 65 0.92 12.94 10.63
CA GLY A 65 1.74 12.46 11.74
C GLY A 65 1.66 10.94 11.97
N LYS A 66 1.12 10.18 11.04
CA LYS A 66 1.03 8.72 11.18
C LYS A 66 2.35 8.08 10.80
N HIS A 67 2.96 7.35 11.72
CA HIS A 67 4.21 6.62 11.52
C HIS A 67 4.02 5.09 11.58
N ARG A 68 2.79 4.60 11.78
CA ARG A 68 2.48 3.16 11.88
C ARG A 68 1.35 2.76 10.96
N GLY A 69 1.27 1.47 10.66
CA GLY A 69 0.18 0.90 9.86
C GLY A 69 0.46 0.87 8.36
N TYR A 70 1.71 1.01 7.96
CA TYR A 70 2.15 0.89 6.56
C TYR A 70 2.54 -0.53 6.17
N PHE A 71 2.79 -1.38 7.15
CA PHE A 71 3.16 -2.78 6.93
C PHE A 71 2.16 -3.72 7.58
N LEU A 72 1.79 -4.76 6.88
CA LEU A 72 0.98 -5.87 7.34
C LEU A 72 1.76 -7.16 7.09
N GLY A 73 2.56 -7.60 8.10
CA GLY A 73 3.53 -8.67 7.91
C GLY A 73 4.52 -8.28 6.81
N GLN A 74 4.62 -9.09 5.78
CA GLN A 74 5.52 -8.87 4.63
C GLN A 74 4.92 -8.01 3.50
N TYR A 75 3.82 -7.30 3.76
CA TYR A 75 3.16 -6.45 2.76
C TYR A 75 3.28 -4.98 3.13
N LYS A 76 3.82 -4.17 2.22
CA LYS A 76 3.90 -2.72 2.31
C LYS A 76 2.67 -2.10 1.65
N LEU A 77 1.85 -1.37 2.41
CA LEU A 77 0.65 -0.70 1.90
C LEU A 77 1.03 0.48 1.00
N GLN A 78 0.51 0.49 -0.22
CA GLN A 78 0.79 1.51 -1.22
C GLN A 78 -0.32 2.57 -1.30
N ARG A 79 -1.58 2.14 -1.32
CA ARG A 79 -2.74 3.04 -1.33
C ARG A 79 -4.01 2.34 -0.86
N GLU A 80 -4.97 3.12 -0.41
CA GLU A 80 -6.33 2.66 -0.12
C GLU A 80 -7.10 2.57 -1.45
N LEU A 81 -7.68 1.41 -1.74
CA LEU A 81 -8.51 1.16 -2.91
C LEU A 81 -9.98 1.44 -2.62
N GLY A 82 -10.40 1.21 -1.38
CA GLY A 82 -11.75 1.46 -0.94
C GLY A 82 -11.90 1.25 0.56
N LYS A 83 -12.88 1.95 1.15
CA LYS A 83 -13.21 1.83 2.56
C LYS A 83 -14.72 1.74 2.70
N GLY A 84 -15.18 0.65 3.30
CA GLY A 84 -16.58 0.43 3.65
C GLY A 84 -16.81 0.51 5.16
N GLY A 85 -18.05 0.38 5.57
CA GLY A 85 -18.41 0.35 6.99
C GLY A 85 -17.78 -0.82 7.76
N MET A 86 -17.45 -1.89 7.06
CA MET A 86 -16.97 -3.16 7.64
C MET A 86 -15.48 -3.42 7.42
N SER A 87 -14.87 -2.90 6.35
CA SER A 87 -13.49 -3.21 5.97
C SER A 87 -12.88 -2.11 5.14
N ALA A 88 -11.56 -2.12 5.02
CA ALA A 88 -10.83 -1.31 4.06
C ALA A 88 -10.01 -2.23 3.15
N VAL A 89 -9.95 -1.89 1.87
CA VAL A 89 -9.15 -2.60 0.88
C VAL A 89 -7.96 -1.72 0.49
N TYR A 90 -6.78 -2.29 0.54
CA TYR A 90 -5.53 -1.62 0.19
C TYR A 90 -4.83 -2.33 -0.95
N LEU A 91 -4.25 -1.55 -1.85
CA LEU A 91 -3.17 -2.03 -2.69
C LEU A 91 -1.92 -2.10 -1.84
N ALA A 92 -1.26 -3.25 -1.84
CA ALA A 92 -0.01 -3.47 -1.14
C ALA A 92 1.01 -4.14 -2.06
N GLU A 93 2.26 -4.09 -1.69
CA GLU A 93 3.36 -4.77 -2.37
C GLU A 93 3.97 -5.79 -1.42
N HIS A 94 4.20 -7.01 -1.88
CA HIS A 94 4.96 -8.01 -1.15
C HIS A 94 6.44 -7.61 -1.10
N THR A 95 7.00 -7.35 0.07
CA THR A 95 8.34 -6.76 0.24
C THR A 95 9.46 -7.58 -0.40
N GLY A 96 9.38 -8.90 -0.35
CA GLY A 96 10.39 -9.79 -0.95
C GLY A 96 10.20 -10.02 -2.45
N MET A 97 8.96 -10.28 -2.89
CA MET A 97 8.68 -10.64 -4.30
C MET A 97 8.38 -9.43 -5.20
N LYS A 98 8.23 -8.24 -4.61
CA LYS A 98 7.86 -7.00 -5.34
C LYS A 98 6.56 -7.11 -6.15
N MET A 99 5.65 -8.00 -5.74
CA MET A 99 4.39 -8.25 -6.42
C MET A 99 3.26 -7.41 -5.80
N PRO A 100 2.43 -6.74 -6.60
CA PRO A 100 1.26 -6.03 -6.12
C PRO A 100 0.16 -7.01 -5.71
N VAL A 101 -0.49 -6.73 -4.59
CA VAL A 101 -1.61 -7.52 -4.06
C VAL A 101 -2.70 -6.60 -3.49
N ALA A 102 -3.95 -7.02 -3.58
CA ALA A 102 -5.04 -6.36 -2.89
C ALA A 102 -5.26 -7.05 -1.52
N ILE A 103 -5.24 -6.25 -0.44
CA ILE A 103 -5.43 -6.75 0.92
C ILE A 103 -6.67 -6.13 1.53
N LYS A 104 -7.61 -6.97 1.96
CA LYS A 104 -8.79 -6.55 2.71
C LYS A 104 -8.49 -6.62 4.21
N VAL A 105 -8.60 -5.48 4.89
CA VAL A 105 -8.28 -5.32 6.32
C VAL A 105 -9.54 -5.07 7.13
N LEU A 106 -9.69 -5.83 8.22
CA LEU A 106 -10.75 -5.64 9.21
C LEU A 106 -10.30 -4.66 10.31
N PRO A 107 -11.16 -3.71 10.72
CA PRO A 107 -10.91 -2.89 11.90
C PRO A 107 -10.87 -3.76 13.17
N VAL A 108 -9.84 -3.56 14.01
CA VAL A 108 -9.63 -4.33 15.26
C VAL A 108 -10.84 -4.26 16.20
N LYS A 109 -11.53 -3.12 16.26
CA LYS A 109 -12.68 -2.88 17.15
C LYS A 109 -13.91 -3.77 16.89
N ARG A 110 -13.95 -4.50 15.77
CA ARG A 110 -15.09 -5.36 15.38
C ARG A 110 -14.74 -6.85 15.25
N VAL A 111 -13.52 -7.24 15.63
CA VAL A 111 -13.05 -8.63 15.52
C VAL A 111 -13.72 -9.55 16.57
N ASP A 112 -14.22 -8.96 17.67
CA ASP A 112 -14.87 -9.72 18.76
C ASP A 112 -16.33 -10.12 18.47
N GLU A 113 -16.94 -9.60 17.41
CA GLU A 113 -18.27 -10.00 16.97
C GLU A 113 -18.16 -11.24 16.07
N LYS A 114 -18.51 -12.43 16.60
CA LYS A 114 -18.48 -13.71 15.86
C LYS A 114 -19.22 -13.64 14.52
N SER A 115 -20.39 -13.00 14.49
CA SER A 115 -21.19 -12.82 13.28
C SER A 115 -20.49 -11.99 12.20
N TYR A 116 -19.68 -11.03 12.61
CA TYR A 116 -18.91 -10.18 11.71
C TYR A 116 -17.74 -10.92 11.05
N LEU A 117 -17.06 -11.75 11.83
CA LEU A 117 -15.96 -12.57 11.35
C LEU A 117 -16.45 -13.64 10.35
N GLU A 118 -17.63 -14.22 10.58
CA GLU A 118 -18.24 -15.21 9.68
C GLU A 118 -18.66 -14.60 8.35
N ARG A 119 -19.27 -13.42 8.35
CA ARG A 119 -19.61 -12.69 7.11
C ARG A 119 -18.35 -12.36 6.30
N PHE A 120 -17.30 -11.91 6.98
CA PHE A 120 -16.03 -11.62 6.33
C PHE A 120 -15.39 -12.86 5.71
N LYS A 121 -15.40 -14.00 6.40
CA LYS A 121 -14.91 -15.27 5.86
C LYS A 121 -15.68 -15.71 4.62
N ARG A 122 -17.03 -15.61 4.64
CA ARG A 122 -17.89 -15.93 3.49
C ARG A 122 -17.59 -15.06 2.29
N GLU A 123 -17.41 -13.76 2.50
CA GLU A 123 -17.10 -12.80 1.45
C GLU A 123 -15.72 -13.05 0.85
N ALA A 124 -14.73 -13.38 1.69
CA ALA A 124 -13.41 -13.79 1.24
C ALA A 124 -13.45 -15.07 0.40
N GLN A 125 -14.19 -16.10 0.84
CA GLN A 125 -14.37 -17.35 0.10
C GLN A 125 -15.08 -17.15 -1.25
N ALA A 126 -16.08 -16.28 -1.31
CA ALA A 126 -16.77 -15.95 -2.55
C ALA A 126 -15.82 -15.25 -3.55
N SER A 127 -14.95 -14.37 -3.07
CA SER A 127 -13.95 -13.69 -3.89
C SER A 127 -12.89 -14.65 -4.46
N PHE A 128 -12.53 -15.71 -3.73
CA PHE A 128 -11.60 -16.74 -4.22
C PHE A 128 -12.20 -17.60 -5.35
N ARG A 129 -13.52 -17.81 -5.39
CA ARG A 129 -14.18 -18.60 -6.45
C ARG A 129 -14.22 -17.88 -7.80
N LEU A 130 -14.08 -16.57 -7.82
CA LEU A 130 -14.11 -15.75 -9.03
C LEU A 130 -12.74 -15.63 -9.74
N THR A 131 -11.68 -16.22 -9.18
CA THR A 131 -10.30 -16.06 -9.67
C THR A 131 -9.69 -17.37 -10.16
N ILE A 132 -10.49 -18.30 -10.71
CA ILE A 132 -9.95 -19.42 -11.47
C ILE A 132 -10.23 -19.11 -12.94
N PRO A 133 -9.26 -18.61 -13.73
CA PRO A 133 -9.36 -18.71 -15.17
C PRO A 133 -9.17 -20.19 -15.50
N THR A 134 -10.23 -20.80 -16.00
CA THR A 134 -10.17 -22.06 -16.72
C THR A 134 -9.07 -21.93 -17.76
N SER A 135 -8.11 -22.86 -17.78
CA SER A 135 -7.03 -22.92 -18.75
C SER A 135 -7.54 -22.64 -20.16
N PRO A 136 -6.91 -21.75 -20.93
CA PRO A 136 -7.11 -21.75 -22.37
C PRO A 136 -6.42 -22.98 -22.93
N GLU A 137 -7.15 -23.74 -23.72
CA GLU A 137 -6.58 -24.76 -24.60
C GLU A 137 -5.49 -24.16 -25.49
N PRO A 138 -4.44 -24.95 -25.87
CA PRO A 138 -3.37 -24.43 -26.72
C PRO A 138 -3.90 -24.10 -28.11
N PRO A 139 -3.58 -22.93 -28.67
CA PRO A 139 -3.93 -22.62 -30.04
C PRO A 139 -3.06 -23.44 -30.98
N THR A 140 -3.71 -24.24 -31.80
CA THR A 140 -3.12 -24.78 -33.04
C THR A 140 -2.90 -23.64 -34.05
N SER A 141 -1.63 -23.46 -34.40
CA SER A 141 -1.03 -22.84 -35.60
C SER A 141 -1.77 -21.72 -36.36
N THR A 142 -1.12 -20.59 -36.51
CA THR A 142 -0.69 -19.93 -37.77
C THR A 142 -0.65 -18.38 -37.60
N THR A 143 0.54 -17.84 -37.54
CA THR A 143 1.18 -16.54 -37.95
C THR A 143 0.32 -15.33 -38.36
N PRO A 144 0.92 -14.07 -38.42
CA PRO A 144 1.56 -13.26 -37.41
C PRO A 144 1.00 -11.81 -37.29
N ALA A 145 1.58 -11.05 -36.38
CA ALA A 145 1.66 -9.56 -36.30
C ALA A 145 0.48 -8.82 -35.70
N THR A 146 0.68 -8.20 -34.56
CA THR A 146 0.86 -6.77 -34.31
C THR A 146 0.65 -6.47 -32.80
N SER A 147 1.62 -5.79 -32.25
CA SER A 147 1.67 -5.01 -31.01
C SER A 147 0.35 -4.79 -30.26
N GLY A 148 0.30 -5.33 -29.04
CA GLY A 148 -0.71 -5.00 -28.05
C GLY A 148 -0.24 -5.47 -26.69
N THR A 149 0.45 -4.61 -25.93
CA THR A 149 0.88 -4.85 -24.56
C THR A 149 -0.34 -4.92 -23.64
N SER A 150 -0.90 -6.11 -23.46
CA SER A 150 -1.89 -6.34 -22.43
C SER A 150 -1.17 -6.77 -21.14
N CYS A 151 -0.96 -5.82 -20.25
CA CYS A 151 -0.53 -6.06 -18.89
C CYS A 151 -1.68 -6.74 -18.12
N SER A 152 -1.70 -8.05 -18.05
CA SER A 152 -2.61 -8.80 -17.19
C SER A 152 -2.11 -8.74 -15.75
N THR A 153 -2.58 -7.74 -15.01
CA THR A 153 -2.35 -7.63 -13.56
C THR A 153 -3.17 -8.70 -12.86
N THR A 154 -2.55 -9.82 -12.53
CA THR A 154 -3.16 -10.84 -11.68
C THR A 154 -3.21 -10.33 -10.24
N SER A 155 -4.32 -9.71 -9.86
CA SER A 155 -4.56 -9.25 -8.49
C SER A 155 -4.90 -10.45 -7.60
N ARG A 156 -3.93 -10.93 -6.81
CA ARG A 156 -4.20 -11.85 -5.71
C ARG A 156 -4.81 -11.08 -4.54
N ALA A 157 -6.08 -11.36 -4.24
CA ALA A 157 -6.73 -10.82 -3.04
C ALA A 157 -6.28 -11.63 -1.80
N LEU A 158 -5.58 -11.00 -0.88
CA LEU A 158 -5.19 -11.58 0.39
C LEU A 158 -5.99 -10.94 1.53
N THR A 159 -6.47 -11.78 2.44
CA THR A 159 -7.20 -11.34 3.62
C THR A 159 -6.26 -11.34 4.82
N TYR A 160 -6.07 -10.19 5.46
CA TYR A 160 -5.18 -10.05 6.60
C TYR A 160 -5.95 -9.70 7.88
N ARG A 161 -5.64 -10.44 8.97
CA ARG A 161 -6.11 -10.14 10.33
C ARG A 161 -4.98 -9.43 11.09
N ARG A 162 -5.23 -8.23 11.57
CA ARG A 162 -4.29 -7.51 12.45
C ARG A 162 -4.37 -8.15 13.85
N ARG A 163 -3.23 -8.60 14.37
CA ARG A 163 -3.08 -8.95 15.79
C ARG A 163 -2.89 -7.70 16.65
#